data_9046b2a87721d5b38c4acd5fd2894258
#
_entry.id   9046b2a87721d5b38c4acd5fd2894258
#
_cell.length_a   1.000
_cell.length_b   1.000
_cell.length_c   1.000
_cell.angle_alpha   90.00
_cell.angle_beta   90.00
_cell.angle_gamma   90.00
#
_symmetry.space_group_name_H-M   'P 1'
#
loop_
_entity.id
_entity.type
_entity.pdbx_description
1 polymer ?
#
loop_
_entity_poly.entity_id
_entity_poly.type
_entity_poly.pdbx_seq_one_letter_code
_entity_poly.pdbx_strand_id
1 'polypeptide(L)'
;MTEALSMLTGIQGFIAAAVVDSESGMILASEVRGDFAIEMAAAANTEVVKAKLQAMKGIGLGDDYIEDILITFGTQYHLIRPLKMNPSIFIYLAVSGNGANLGMIRVTMKKAEGSIKSI
;
A
#
# COMPACT_ATOMS: atom_id res chain seq x y z
N MET A 1 -8.28 -9.28 6.39
CA MET A 1 -7.36 -8.94 5.28
C MET A 1 -7.82 -9.47 3.94
N THR A 2 -8.45 -10.63 3.90
CA THR A 2 -8.98 -11.20 2.65
C THR A 2 -9.97 -10.25 1.98
N GLU A 3 -10.85 -9.64 2.75
CA GLU A 3 -11.83 -8.68 2.23
C GLU A 3 -11.13 -7.45 1.62
N ALA A 4 -10.10 -6.94 2.29
CA ALA A 4 -9.34 -5.80 1.77
C ALA A 4 -8.71 -6.12 0.42
N LEU A 5 -8.06 -7.28 0.30
CA LEU A 5 -7.43 -7.70 -0.95
C LEU A 5 -8.48 -7.93 -2.04
N SER A 6 -9.62 -8.51 -1.68
CA SER A 6 -10.70 -8.74 -2.63
C SER A 6 -11.20 -7.43 -3.26
N MET A 7 -11.31 -6.38 -2.47
CA MET A 7 -11.67 -5.05 -2.99
C MET A 7 -10.63 -4.54 -3.98
N LEU A 8 -9.35 -4.73 -3.68
CA LEU A 8 -8.26 -4.22 -4.50
C LEU A 8 -8.13 -4.98 -5.82
N THR A 9 -8.36 -6.29 -5.82
CA THR A 9 -8.30 -7.10 -7.05
C THR A 9 -9.34 -6.68 -8.08
N GLY A 10 -10.40 -6.01 -7.65
CA GLY A 10 -11.43 -5.49 -8.55
C GLY A 10 -11.06 -4.21 -9.27
N ILE A 11 -9.94 -3.59 -8.93
CA ILE A 11 -9.49 -2.35 -9.57
C ILE A 11 -9.04 -2.66 -11.01
N GLN A 12 -9.49 -1.85 -11.96
CA GLN A 12 -9.07 -1.98 -13.35
C GLN A 12 -7.55 -1.81 -13.45
N GLY A 13 -6.89 -2.76 -14.11
CA GLY A 13 -5.43 -2.73 -14.25
C GLY A 13 -4.68 -3.28 -13.05
N PHE A 14 -5.36 -3.94 -12.13
CA PHE A 14 -4.72 -4.54 -10.94
C PHE A 14 -3.56 -5.44 -11.34
N ILE A 15 -2.41 -5.25 -10.69
CA ILE A 15 -1.21 -6.07 -10.87
C ILE A 15 -0.94 -6.88 -9.60
N ALA A 16 -0.86 -6.22 -8.46
CA ALA A 16 -0.54 -6.89 -7.21
C ALA A 16 -0.95 -6.03 -6.02
N ALA A 17 -1.23 -6.69 -4.90
CA ALA A 17 -1.47 -6.00 -3.63
C ALA A 17 -0.97 -6.86 -2.48
N ALA A 18 -0.59 -6.20 -1.40
CA ALA A 18 -0.13 -6.88 -0.20
C ALA A 18 -0.47 -6.06 1.03
N VAL A 19 -0.68 -6.74 2.14
CA VAL A 19 -0.67 -6.13 3.47
C VAL A 19 0.65 -6.55 4.11
N VAL A 20 1.44 -5.59 4.52
CA VAL A 20 2.83 -5.81 4.93
C VAL A 20 3.07 -5.23 6.33
N ASP A 21 3.80 -5.99 7.15
CA ASP A 21 4.30 -5.51 8.43
C ASP A 21 5.69 -4.91 8.20
N SER A 22 5.81 -3.58 8.31
CA SER A 22 7.07 -2.90 8.05
C SER A 22 8.13 -3.13 9.12
N GLU A 23 7.77 -3.58 10.31
CA GLU A 23 8.75 -3.88 11.34
C GLU A 23 9.57 -5.13 10.99
N SER A 24 8.93 -6.13 10.40
CA SER A 24 9.58 -7.39 10.01
C SER A 24 9.83 -7.50 8.51
N GLY A 25 9.14 -6.70 7.70
CA GLY A 25 9.14 -6.84 6.25
C GLY A 25 8.28 -8.01 5.75
N MET A 26 7.54 -8.67 6.65
CA MET A 26 6.74 -9.84 6.29
C MET A 26 5.43 -9.45 5.64
N ILE A 27 5.07 -10.21 4.62
CA ILE A 27 3.76 -10.11 3.98
C ILE A 27 2.75 -10.87 4.84
N LEU A 28 1.69 -10.18 5.25
CA LEU A 28 0.60 -10.77 6.03
C LEU A 28 -0.44 -11.41 5.11
N ALA A 29 -0.65 -10.81 3.94
CA ALA A 29 -1.56 -11.32 2.91
C ALA A 29 -1.20 -10.66 1.58
N SER A 30 -1.40 -11.36 0.47
CA SER A 30 -1.11 -10.80 -0.85
C SER A 30 -1.94 -11.46 -1.95
N GLU A 31 -2.10 -10.72 -3.05
CA GLU A 31 -2.67 -11.21 -4.30
C GLU A 31 -1.82 -10.67 -5.45
N VAL A 32 -1.52 -11.52 -6.41
CA VAL A 32 -0.65 -11.17 -7.55
C VAL A 32 -1.26 -11.71 -8.83
N ARG A 33 -1.24 -10.91 -9.88
CA ARG A 33 -1.55 -11.35 -11.25
C ARG A 33 -0.25 -11.41 -12.04
N GLY A 34 0.03 -12.56 -12.65
CA GLY A 34 1.23 -12.76 -13.45
C GLY A 34 2.48 -12.88 -12.59
N ASP A 35 3.60 -12.44 -13.13
CA ASP A 35 4.93 -12.67 -12.56
C ASP A 35 5.46 -11.45 -11.80
N PHE A 36 4.66 -10.90 -10.92
CA PHE A 36 5.11 -9.77 -10.12
C PHE A 36 5.88 -10.25 -8.88
N ALA A 37 7.07 -9.68 -8.66
CA ALA A 37 7.95 -10.06 -7.53
C ALA A 37 7.47 -9.38 -6.24
N ILE A 38 6.39 -9.87 -5.66
CA ILE A 38 5.72 -9.23 -4.53
C ILE A 38 6.58 -9.20 -3.25
N GLU A 39 7.36 -10.23 -2.99
CA GLU A 39 8.24 -10.28 -1.82
C GLU A 39 9.31 -9.19 -1.88
N MET A 40 9.91 -9.02 -3.06
CA MET A 40 10.91 -7.96 -3.27
C MET A 40 10.28 -6.58 -3.15
N ALA A 41 9.10 -6.40 -3.72
CA ALA A 41 8.38 -5.13 -3.63
C ALA A 41 8.00 -4.80 -2.18
N ALA A 42 7.55 -5.79 -1.42
CA ALA A 42 7.20 -5.59 -0.02
C ALA A 42 8.41 -5.17 0.80
N ALA A 43 9.56 -5.82 0.57
CA ALA A 43 10.80 -5.48 1.27
C ALA A 43 11.26 -4.07 0.94
N ALA A 44 11.25 -3.70 -0.35
CA ALA A 44 11.67 -2.36 -0.79
C ALA A 44 10.75 -1.28 -0.24
N ASN A 45 9.44 -1.50 -0.28
CA ASN A 45 8.47 -0.51 0.20
C ASN A 45 8.43 -0.42 1.72
N THR A 46 8.82 -1.47 2.42
CA THR A 46 9.03 -1.43 3.87
C THR A 46 10.06 -0.35 4.22
N GLU A 47 11.17 -0.29 3.49
CA GLU A 47 12.20 0.71 3.72
C GLU A 47 11.69 2.13 3.42
N VAL A 48 10.87 2.28 2.37
CA VAL A 48 10.25 3.58 2.04
C VAL A 48 9.37 4.06 3.19
N VAL A 49 8.51 3.20 3.71
CA VAL A 49 7.59 3.56 4.80
C VAL A 49 8.38 3.91 6.07
N LYS A 50 9.37 3.11 6.44
CA LYS A 50 10.19 3.35 7.63
C LYS A 50 10.92 4.67 7.53
N ALA A 51 11.55 4.93 6.37
CA ALA A 51 12.28 6.18 6.15
C ALA A 51 11.35 7.39 6.24
N LYS A 52 10.14 7.29 5.69
CA LYS A 52 9.21 8.41 5.70
C LYS A 52 8.64 8.68 7.09
N LEU A 53 8.31 7.62 7.83
CA LEU A 53 7.84 7.76 9.21
C LEU A 53 8.92 8.39 10.09
N GLN A 54 10.18 8.02 9.88
CA GLN A 54 11.31 8.61 10.60
C GLN A 54 11.49 10.09 10.22
N ALA A 55 11.42 10.40 8.92
CA ALA A 55 11.60 11.76 8.43
C ALA A 55 10.53 12.72 8.97
N MET A 56 9.29 12.25 9.14
CA MET A 56 8.20 13.07 9.67
C MET A 56 8.53 13.64 11.04
N LYS A 57 9.16 12.87 11.89
CA LYS A 57 9.56 13.32 13.23
C LYS A 57 10.54 14.47 13.15
N GLY A 58 11.49 14.39 12.21
CA GLY A 58 12.54 15.40 12.05
C GLY A 58 12.04 16.73 11.47
N ILE A 59 10.92 16.71 10.75
CA ILE A 59 10.37 17.92 10.11
C ILE A 59 9.12 18.46 10.83
N GLY A 60 8.85 17.97 12.04
CA GLY A 60 7.75 18.49 12.84
C GLY A 60 6.39 17.91 12.52
N LEU A 61 6.32 16.79 11.81
CA LEU A 61 5.07 16.12 11.46
C LEU A 61 4.85 14.84 12.27
N GLY A 62 5.46 14.73 13.46
CA GLY A 62 5.35 13.55 14.30
C GLY A 62 3.94 13.22 14.75
N ASP A 63 3.06 14.24 14.83
CA ASP A 63 1.66 14.04 15.23
C ASP A 63 0.72 13.87 14.04
N ASP A 64 1.25 13.90 12.84
CA ASP A 64 0.47 13.69 11.61
C ASP A 64 0.57 12.24 11.17
N TYR A 65 -0.15 11.88 10.12
CA TYR A 65 -0.12 10.53 9.56
C TYR A 65 -0.02 10.59 8.04
N ILE A 66 0.51 9.52 7.46
CA ILE A 66 0.60 9.40 6.00
C ILE A 66 -0.72 8.84 5.49
N GLU A 67 -1.40 9.59 4.64
CA GLU A 67 -2.60 9.10 3.99
C GLU A 67 -2.25 8.08 2.91
N ASP A 68 -1.36 8.44 1.98
CA ASP A 68 -0.76 7.49 1.06
C ASP A 68 0.54 8.05 0.49
N ILE A 69 1.33 7.14 -0.10
CA ILE A 69 2.51 7.48 -0.88
C ILE A 69 2.24 6.99 -2.29
N LEU A 70 2.26 7.90 -3.27
CA LEU A 70 2.07 7.55 -4.67
C LEU A 70 3.40 7.60 -5.38
N ILE A 71 3.73 6.52 -6.08
CA ILE A 71 4.91 6.46 -6.94
C ILE A 71 4.40 6.26 -8.37
N THR A 72 4.71 7.21 -9.23
CA THR A 72 4.31 7.18 -10.63
C THR A 72 5.49 6.69 -11.48
N PHE A 73 5.33 5.49 -12.04
CA PHE A 73 6.28 4.98 -13.03
C PHE A 73 5.78 5.33 -14.44
N GLY A 74 6.58 5.05 -15.44
CA GLY A 74 6.17 5.29 -16.82
C GLY A 74 4.94 4.46 -17.25
N THR A 75 4.77 3.26 -16.67
CA THR A 75 3.72 2.33 -17.08
C THR A 75 2.82 1.86 -15.93
N GLN A 76 3.14 2.24 -14.70
CA GLN A 76 2.43 1.75 -13.51
C GLN A 76 2.29 2.85 -12.48
N TYR A 77 1.31 2.67 -11.58
CA TYR A 77 1.24 3.43 -10.34
C TYR A 77 1.39 2.45 -9.17
N HIS A 78 2.21 2.82 -8.19
CA HIS A 78 2.30 2.11 -6.93
C HIS A 78 1.81 3.02 -5.81
N LEU A 79 0.92 2.50 -4.97
CA LEU A 79 0.40 3.25 -3.83
C LEU A 79 0.71 2.47 -2.56
N ILE A 80 1.12 3.20 -1.55
CA ILE A 80 1.42 2.65 -0.23
C ILE A 80 0.56 3.40 0.77
N ARG A 81 -0.27 2.68 1.51
CA ARG A 81 -1.16 3.30 2.50
C ARG A 81 -0.92 2.68 3.87
N PRO A 82 -0.16 3.35 4.75
CA PRO A 82 -0.03 2.90 6.14
C PRO A 82 -1.40 2.94 6.81
N LEU A 83 -1.68 1.96 7.66
CA LEU A 83 -2.95 1.96 8.39
C LEU A 83 -2.94 3.05 9.43
N LYS A 84 -4.00 3.83 9.50
CA LYS A 84 -4.09 4.93 10.48
C LYS A 84 -4.05 4.38 11.91
N MET A 85 -4.69 3.25 12.14
CA MET A 85 -4.71 2.63 13.47
C MET A 85 -3.39 1.98 13.87
N ASN A 86 -2.55 1.62 12.90
CA ASN A 86 -1.24 1.02 13.14
C ASN A 86 -0.33 1.28 11.95
N PRO A 87 0.40 2.43 11.94
CA PRO A 87 1.19 2.83 10.78
C PRO A 87 2.34 1.90 10.42
N SER A 88 2.72 0.96 11.29
CA SER A 88 3.74 -0.03 10.94
C SER A 88 3.21 -1.08 9.95
N ILE A 89 1.91 -1.18 9.80
CA ILE A 89 1.27 -2.05 8.80
C ILE A 89 0.85 -1.17 7.63
N PHE A 90 1.11 -1.60 6.41
CA PHE A 90 0.68 -0.84 5.24
C PHE A 90 0.07 -1.73 4.16
N ILE A 91 -0.81 -1.12 3.37
CA ILE A 91 -1.35 -1.73 2.16
C ILE A 91 -0.51 -1.23 0.99
N TYR A 92 -0.02 -2.17 0.18
CA TYR A 92 0.70 -1.87 -1.05
C TYR A 92 -0.15 -2.31 -2.23
N LEU A 93 -0.22 -1.44 -3.26
CA LEU A 93 -0.99 -1.72 -4.47
C LEU A 93 -0.18 -1.29 -5.70
N ALA A 94 -0.09 -2.19 -6.68
CA ALA A 94 0.48 -1.89 -7.98
C ALA A 94 -0.61 -2.04 -9.04
N VAL A 95 -0.78 -1.03 -9.89
CA VAL A 95 -1.74 -1.05 -10.98
C VAL A 95 -1.09 -0.55 -12.27
N SER A 96 -1.60 -1.04 -13.41
CA SER A 96 -1.22 -0.51 -14.73
C SER A 96 -1.65 0.95 -14.82
N GLY A 97 -0.80 1.79 -15.40
CA GLY A 97 -1.12 3.20 -15.64
C GLY A 97 -2.14 3.42 -16.73
N ASN A 98 -2.37 2.42 -17.57
CA ASN A 98 -3.28 2.53 -18.72
C ASN A 98 -4.73 2.53 -18.23
N GLY A 99 -5.41 3.67 -18.38
CA GLY A 99 -6.80 3.80 -17.95
C GLY A 99 -7.01 3.94 -16.45
N ALA A 100 -5.95 4.15 -15.68
CA ALA A 100 -6.05 4.27 -14.23
C ALA A 100 -6.79 5.55 -13.82
N ASN A 101 -7.64 5.43 -12.80
CA ASN A 101 -8.32 6.56 -12.18
C ASN A 101 -7.86 6.63 -10.73
N LEU A 102 -6.89 7.51 -10.45
CA LEU A 102 -6.28 7.62 -9.13
C LEU A 102 -7.28 7.98 -8.04
N GLY A 103 -8.28 8.82 -8.35
CA GLY A 103 -9.31 9.17 -7.39
C GLY A 103 -10.11 7.96 -6.93
N MET A 104 -10.53 7.12 -7.89
CA MET A 104 -11.25 5.89 -7.57
C MET A 104 -10.37 4.86 -6.86
N ILE A 105 -9.11 4.77 -7.26
CA ILE A 105 -8.14 3.87 -6.61
C ILE A 105 -8.00 4.26 -5.14
N ARG A 106 -7.85 5.55 -4.85
CA ARG A 106 -7.72 6.02 -3.47
C ARG A 106 -8.97 5.75 -2.64
N VAL A 107 -10.15 5.92 -3.22
CA VAL A 107 -11.41 5.59 -2.56
C VAL A 107 -11.44 4.09 -2.21
N THR A 108 -11.06 3.24 -3.15
CA THR A 108 -11.04 1.79 -2.93
C THR A 108 -10.03 1.39 -1.86
N MET A 109 -8.84 2.00 -1.87
CA MET A 109 -7.83 1.72 -0.84
C MET A 109 -8.32 2.15 0.54
N LYS A 110 -9.01 3.28 0.64
CA LYS A 110 -9.57 3.74 1.92
C LYS A 110 -10.63 2.76 2.43
N LYS A 111 -11.47 2.23 1.55
CA LYS A 111 -12.45 1.19 1.92
C LYS A 111 -11.75 -0.09 2.34
N ALA A 112 -10.70 -0.49 1.62
CA ALA A 112 -9.93 -1.68 1.97
C ALA A 112 -9.31 -1.53 3.35
N GLU A 113 -8.74 -0.37 3.66
CA GLU A 113 -8.20 -0.10 4.98
C GLU A 113 -9.30 -0.25 6.05
N GLY A 114 -10.48 0.31 5.79
CA GLY A 114 -11.60 0.26 6.72
C GLY A 114 -12.09 -1.15 7.00
N SER A 115 -11.83 -2.11 6.12
CA SER A 115 -12.21 -3.52 6.32
C SER A 115 -11.25 -4.27 7.22
N ILE A 116 -10.07 -3.73 7.48
CA ILE A 116 -9.08 -4.34 8.37
C ILE A 116 -9.37 -3.84 9.79
N LYS A 117 -9.99 -4.68 10.61
CA LYS A 117 -10.47 -4.28 11.94
C LYS A 117 -9.49 -4.56 13.06
N SER A 118 -8.63 -5.56 12.87
CA SER A 118 -7.61 -5.89 13.88
C SER A 118 -6.45 -6.62 13.20
N ILE A 119 -5.29 -6.47 13.79
CA ILE A 119 -4.07 -7.11 13.32
C ILE A 119 -3.34 -7.75 14.49
#